data_be5b22081835d7ac65d26c4f03d449f5
#
_entry.id   be5b22081835d7ac65d26c4f03d449f5
#
_cell.length_a   1.000
_cell.length_b   1.000
_cell.length_c   1.000
_cell.angle_alpha   90.00
_cell.angle_beta   90.00
_cell.angle_gamma   90.00
#
_symmetry.space_group_name_H-M   'P 1'
#
loop_
_entity.id
_entity.type
_entity.pdbx_description
1 polymer ?
#
loop_
_entity_poly.entity_id
_entity_poly.type
_entity_poly.pdbx_seq_one_letter_code
_entity_poly.pdbx_strand_id
1 'polypeptide(L)'
;MGDFSTTVEKILVQYKVHILVFLLAFFIAITFAHPSILLTDEWITVNQLSQLHDGHQVIFNEGKYGYFENGTASAYFIKKDNYLAYPLFLPLISLPAYWLIDIWGDHFIFFMVYLWTFLLIAIVLVVNGFFPEYSSIGKWRWTTGLIVMSFVLFLSNLYFYRPFTITGKDSYPEFMAIAFTNIVLFAVLAVMVYEILRTIFKDSPYTIFGTILCITSSSYLFWTSFCKDHVLVAFLFTAIVLFAVKFLLTTNDWYLPGVFILTGLLAWARPELALFVFAFLCIFVLYSYVIMKSRFTPFSRAKLLVTAPLFTVIGAIPFCINNYLFTGNFFVPAWVLWKTNSASVGNVLSISTPVQPVSSDTLGSLLHLFLSTINIKPATFLSDVFGVLLNPQSGSMGVLPLVPLFMVTFLVLPVWWIYRHMEFSPEERRVLMAMILLSLSVFIAYIRGITGMNASLGIAPDMRYLSPIYLPWTIIGLVVVGKLPSIINNLKIIMKWIITTWIIIIPLSLVAMSAYYPFPESTVLLFRPLNNIISLGILIILMLFAICLINYHLFKKTEIPALLLFALLCAAPFIWQIDMTFLVRFYGTGLGGYSFWIPVMLKTFGFIF
;
A
#
# COMPACT_ATOMS: atom_id res chain seq x y z
N MET A 1 -32.90 22.49 -16.84
CA MET A 1 -31.43 22.41 -17.05
C MET A 1 -30.62 23.27 -16.07
N GLY A 2 -31.12 24.45 -15.63
CA GLY A 2 -30.36 25.32 -14.71
C GLY A 2 -30.05 24.70 -13.34
N ASP A 3 -30.94 23.91 -12.78
CA ASP A 3 -30.79 23.36 -11.41
C ASP A 3 -29.78 22.20 -11.30
N PHE A 4 -29.63 21.42 -12.37
CA PHE A 4 -28.65 20.34 -12.44
C PHE A 4 -27.20 20.87 -12.52
N SER A 5 -26.99 21.94 -13.31
CA SER A 5 -25.68 22.58 -13.46
C SER A 5 -25.18 23.19 -12.13
N THR A 6 -26.06 23.88 -11.40
CA THR A 6 -25.71 24.47 -10.11
C THR A 6 -25.44 23.43 -9.01
N THR A 7 -26.13 22.30 -9.04
CA THR A 7 -25.88 21.18 -8.12
C THR A 7 -24.55 20.51 -8.38
N VAL A 8 -24.21 20.22 -9.64
CA VAL A 8 -22.93 19.63 -10.03
C VAL A 8 -21.77 20.57 -9.67
N GLU A 9 -21.89 21.86 -9.92
CA GLU A 9 -20.86 22.85 -9.56
C GLU A 9 -20.62 22.88 -8.03
N LYS A 10 -21.67 22.89 -7.23
CA LYS A 10 -21.54 22.82 -5.75
C LYS A 10 -20.83 21.54 -5.30
N ILE A 11 -21.17 20.38 -5.87
CA ILE A 11 -20.50 19.10 -5.57
C ILE A 11 -19.03 19.17 -5.95
N LEU A 12 -18.70 19.66 -7.14
CA LEU A 12 -17.32 19.78 -7.59
C LEU A 12 -16.50 20.70 -6.70
N VAL A 13 -17.06 21.83 -6.28
CA VAL A 13 -16.39 22.75 -5.35
C VAL A 13 -16.17 22.12 -3.98
N GLN A 14 -17.14 21.36 -3.49
CA GLN A 14 -17.03 20.67 -2.20
C GLN A 14 -15.95 19.58 -2.20
N TYR A 15 -15.81 18.84 -3.30
CA TYR A 15 -14.90 17.70 -3.40
C TYR A 15 -13.64 17.98 -4.23
N LYS A 16 -13.35 19.24 -4.55
CA LYS A 16 -12.21 19.63 -5.40
C LYS A 16 -10.87 19.01 -4.99
N VAL A 17 -10.58 18.95 -3.70
CA VAL A 17 -9.33 18.38 -3.19
C VAL A 17 -9.32 16.87 -3.32
N HIS A 18 -10.44 16.19 -3.05
CA HIS A 18 -10.57 14.74 -3.24
C HIS A 18 -10.34 14.34 -4.71
N ILE A 19 -10.94 15.11 -5.63
CA ILE A 19 -10.77 14.91 -7.08
C ILE A 19 -9.30 15.10 -7.46
N LEU A 20 -8.66 16.17 -6.98
CA LEU A 20 -7.25 16.43 -7.26
C LEU A 20 -6.35 15.33 -6.71
N VAL A 21 -6.57 14.88 -5.47
CA VAL A 21 -5.81 13.78 -4.86
C VAL A 21 -5.98 12.49 -5.66
N PHE A 22 -7.22 12.15 -6.08
CA PHE A 22 -7.48 11.00 -6.93
C PHE A 22 -6.72 11.09 -8.25
N LEU A 23 -6.88 12.21 -8.97
CA LEU A 23 -6.23 12.40 -10.27
C LEU A 23 -4.70 12.35 -10.18
N LEU A 24 -4.12 12.98 -9.16
CA LEU A 24 -2.67 12.95 -8.95
C LEU A 24 -2.16 11.55 -8.60
N ALA A 25 -2.81 10.85 -7.69
CA ALA A 25 -2.42 9.49 -7.30
C ALA A 25 -2.56 8.52 -8.49
N PHE A 26 -3.66 8.63 -9.23
CA PHE A 26 -3.91 7.83 -10.42
C PHE A 26 -2.88 8.13 -11.52
N PHE A 27 -2.59 9.40 -11.77
CA PHE A 27 -1.57 9.83 -12.73
C PHE A 27 -0.17 9.31 -12.36
N ILE A 28 0.23 9.43 -11.09
CA ILE A 28 1.53 8.95 -10.62
C ILE A 28 1.61 7.42 -10.76
N ALA A 29 0.59 6.70 -10.28
CA ALA A 29 0.57 5.25 -10.38
C ALA A 29 0.64 4.77 -11.82
N ILE A 30 -0.18 5.37 -12.66
CA ILE A 30 -0.09 5.16 -14.08
C ILE A 30 1.31 5.49 -14.59
N THR A 31 1.95 6.60 -14.30
CA THR A 31 3.27 6.98 -14.79
C THR A 31 4.36 5.95 -14.45
N PHE A 32 4.31 5.34 -13.32
CA PHE A 32 5.33 4.41 -12.87
C PHE A 32 4.92 2.94 -12.95
N ALA A 33 3.70 2.63 -13.39
CA ALA A 33 3.25 1.26 -13.52
C ALA A 33 4.12 0.47 -14.49
N HIS A 34 4.45 -0.73 -14.11
CA HIS A 34 5.16 -1.68 -14.93
C HIS A 34 4.61 -3.08 -14.63
N PRO A 35 3.49 -3.45 -15.26
CA PRO A 35 2.89 -4.76 -15.05
C PRO A 35 3.88 -5.86 -15.34
N SER A 36 4.22 -6.61 -14.32
CA SER A 36 5.20 -7.69 -14.40
C SER A 36 4.93 -8.74 -13.33
N ILE A 37 5.56 -9.88 -13.47
CA ILE A 37 5.61 -10.92 -12.44
C ILE A 37 6.93 -10.78 -11.69
N LEU A 38 6.85 -10.53 -10.40
CA LEU A 38 8.00 -10.53 -9.51
C LEU A 38 8.11 -11.83 -8.71
N LEU A 39 6.96 -12.38 -8.33
CA LEU A 39 6.84 -13.53 -7.47
C LEU A 39 6.14 -14.67 -8.19
N THR A 40 6.61 -15.89 -7.98
CA THR A 40 6.06 -17.09 -8.64
C THR A 40 4.59 -17.34 -8.32
N ASP A 41 4.14 -16.92 -7.14
CA ASP A 41 2.75 -17.08 -6.70
C ASP A 41 1.79 -16.06 -7.33
N GLU A 42 2.27 -15.08 -8.06
CA GLU A 42 1.42 -14.14 -8.83
C GLU A 42 0.72 -14.84 -10.01
N TRP A 43 1.35 -15.87 -10.56
CA TRP A 43 0.76 -16.68 -11.62
C TRP A 43 -0.57 -17.34 -11.23
N ILE A 44 -0.80 -17.57 -9.94
CA ILE A 44 -2.08 -18.09 -9.46
C ILE A 44 -3.19 -17.08 -9.74
N THR A 45 -2.99 -15.84 -9.33
CA THR A 45 -3.97 -14.76 -9.51
C THR A 45 -4.25 -14.52 -10.98
N VAL A 46 -3.21 -14.55 -11.81
CA VAL A 46 -3.29 -14.42 -13.27
C VAL A 46 -4.13 -15.55 -13.88
N ASN A 47 -3.83 -16.78 -13.51
CA ASN A 47 -4.56 -17.96 -13.99
C ASN A 47 -6.03 -17.92 -13.52
N GLN A 48 -6.28 -17.62 -12.26
CA GLN A 48 -7.64 -17.48 -11.71
C GLN A 48 -8.45 -16.43 -12.47
N LEU A 49 -7.85 -15.27 -12.79
CA LEU A 49 -8.53 -14.23 -13.56
C LEU A 49 -8.90 -14.72 -14.96
N SER A 50 -7.97 -15.39 -15.65
CA SER A 50 -8.23 -15.95 -16.96
C SER A 50 -9.38 -16.95 -16.95
N GLN A 51 -9.38 -17.88 -16.00
CA GLN A 51 -10.43 -18.89 -15.90
C GLN A 51 -11.81 -18.27 -15.57
N LEU A 52 -11.84 -17.29 -14.66
CA LEU A 52 -13.06 -16.55 -14.35
C LEU A 52 -13.60 -15.78 -15.54
N HIS A 53 -12.72 -15.18 -16.35
CA HIS A 53 -13.09 -14.49 -17.57
C HIS A 53 -13.72 -15.43 -18.59
N ASP A 54 -13.15 -16.63 -18.76
CA ASP A 54 -13.64 -17.65 -19.67
C ASP A 54 -14.92 -18.35 -19.15
N GLY A 55 -15.45 -17.93 -18.00
CA GLY A 55 -16.67 -18.47 -17.40
C GLY A 55 -16.53 -19.86 -16.79
N HIS A 56 -15.30 -20.30 -16.55
CA HIS A 56 -15.00 -21.59 -15.95
C HIS A 56 -14.81 -21.48 -14.43
N GLN A 57 -14.88 -22.62 -13.74
CA GLN A 57 -14.34 -22.71 -12.40
C GLN A 57 -12.82 -22.47 -12.44
N VAL A 58 -12.27 -22.05 -11.31
CA VAL A 58 -10.86 -21.70 -11.20
C VAL A 58 -9.98 -22.94 -11.27
N ILE A 59 -9.79 -23.44 -12.48
CA ILE A 59 -8.98 -24.62 -12.81
C ILE A 59 -7.64 -24.16 -13.37
N PHE A 60 -6.58 -24.88 -13.03
CA PHE A 60 -5.28 -24.65 -13.59
C PHE A 60 -5.25 -24.96 -15.10
N ASN A 61 -4.92 -23.96 -15.92
CA ASN A 61 -4.79 -24.12 -17.36
C ASN A 61 -3.32 -24.25 -17.75
N GLU A 62 -2.86 -25.50 -17.85
CA GLU A 62 -1.47 -25.83 -18.18
C GLU A 62 -1.09 -25.36 -19.59
N GLY A 63 -2.01 -25.43 -20.54
CA GLY A 63 -1.74 -25.06 -21.93
C GLY A 63 -1.49 -23.56 -22.14
N LYS A 64 -2.12 -22.69 -21.35
CA LYS A 64 -1.96 -21.24 -21.49
C LYS A 64 -0.74 -20.70 -20.74
N TYR A 65 -0.38 -21.30 -19.61
CA TYR A 65 0.67 -20.81 -18.73
C TYR A 65 1.70 -21.91 -18.47
N GLY A 66 2.36 -22.39 -19.53
CA GLY A 66 3.32 -23.49 -19.50
C GLY A 66 4.51 -23.35 -18.54
N TYR A 67 4.71 -22.15 -17.97
CA TYR A 67 5.66 -21.94 -16.87
C TYR A 67 5.33 -22.81 -15.66
N PHE A 68 4.06 -23.13 -15.45
CA PHE A 68 3.63 -24.03 -14.38
C PHE A 68 3.97 -25.50 -14.67
N GLU A 69 4.19 -25.86 -15.93
CA GLU A 69 4.58 -27.23 -16.34
C GLU A 69 6.00 -27.57 -15.88
N ASN A 70 6.89 -26.59 -15.81
CA ASN A 70 8.29 -26.78 -15.42
C ASN A 70 8.51 -26.98 -13.91
N GLY A 71 7.48 -27.26 -13.15
CA GLY A 71 7.54 -27.82 -11.81
C GLY A 71 7.86 -26.85 -10.67
N THR A 72 8.37 -25.66 -10.94
CA THR A 72 8.76 -24.72 -9.89
C THR A 72 7.56 -24.06 -9.22
N ALA A 73 6.48 -23.79 -9.96
CA ALA A 73 5.26 -23.20 -9.40
C ALA A 73 4.28 -24.27 -8.88
N SER A 74 4.25 -25.46 -9.48
CA SER A 74 3.32 -26.54 -9.08
C SER A 74 3.56 -27.07 -7.67
N ALA A 75 4.77 -26.94 -7.14
CA ALA A 75 5.10 -27.36 -5.78
C ALA A 75 4.46 -26.48 -4.70
N TYR A 76 4.15 -25.22 -5.02
CA TYR A 76 3.59 -24.24 -4.07
C TYR A 76 2.07 -24.11 -4.15
N PHE A 77 1.45 -24.60 -5.24
CA PHE A 77 0.06 -24.26 -5.56
C PHE A 77 -0.79 -25.50 -5.64
N ILE A 78 -1.42 -25.74 -4.61
CA ILE A 78 -2.05 -26.95 -4.37
C ILE A 78 -3.37 -27.04 -4.98
N LYS A 79 -3.43 -28.10 -5.65
CA LYS A 79 -4.56 -28.66 -6.32
C LYS A 79 -5.23 -29.68 -5.43
N LYS A 80 -6.48 -29.46 -5.10
CA LYS A 80 -7.43 -30.53 -4.98
C LYS A 80 -8.23 -30.51 -6.29
N ASP A 81 -8.22 -31.59 -7.03
CA ASP A 81 -9.01 -31.74 -8.27
C ASP A 81 -8.76 -30.62 -9.31
N ASN A 82 -7.50 -30.18 -9.48
CA ASN A 82 -7.07 -29.11 -10.38
C ASN A 82 -7.50 -27.66 -10.02
N TYR A 83 -8.01 -27.41 -8.82
CA TYR A 83 -8.33 -26.05 -8.36
C TYR A 83 -7.10 -25.37 -7.75
N LEU A 84 -6.97 -24.08 -8.00
CA LEU A 84 -5.99 -23.23 -7.33
C LEU A 84 -6.58 -22.72 -6.02
N ALA A 85 -6.09 -23.19 -4.90
CA ALA A 85 -6.60 -22.88 -3.57
C ALA A 85 -6.10 -21.51 -3.07
N TYR A 86 -6.50 -20.43 -3.74
CA TYR A 86 -6.12 -19.06 -3.42
C TYR A 86 -7.35 -18.14 -3.40
N PRO A 87 -7.36 -17.03 -2.62
CA PRO A 87 -8.50 -16.13 -2.57
C PRO A 87 -8.87 -15.56 -3.94
N LEU A 88 -10.16 -15.60 -4.29
CA LEU A 88 -10.68 -15.08 -5.55
C LEU A 88 -10.95 -13.58 -5.55
N PHE A 89 -10.70 -12.87 -4.45
CA PHE A 89 -11.12 -11.47 -4.31
C PHE A 89 -10.48 -10.58 -5.38
N LEU A 90 -9.15 -10.57 -5.47
CA LEU A 90 -8.44 -9.75 -6.45
C LEU A 90 -8.79 -10.12 -7.90
N PRO A 91 -8.80 -11.40 -8.31
CA PRO A 91 -9.25 -11.79 -9.63
C PRO A 91 -10.66 -11.29 -9.97
N LEU A 92 -11.63 -11.45 -9.07
CA LEU A 92 -13.00 -11.04 -9.32
C LEU A 92 -13.17 -9.53 -9.53
N ILE A 93 -12.54 -8.71 -8.70
CA ILE A 93 -12.61 -7.26 -8.88
C ILE A 93 -11.78 -6.76 -10.08
N SER A 94 -10.94 -7.61 -10.65
CA SER A 94 -10.15 -7.29 -11.85
C SER A 94 -10.89 -7.64 -13.16
N LEU A 95 -12.01 -8.36 -13.11
CA LEU A 95 -12.80 -8.67 -14.31
C LEU A 95 -13.25 -7.44 -15.11
N PRO A 96 -13.74 -6.34 -14.49
CA PRO A 96 -14.10 -5.15 -15.25
C PRO A 96 -12.92 -4.55 -16.04
N ALA A 97 -11.73 -4.58 -15.47
CA ALA A 97 -10.52 -4.14 -16.16
C ALA A 97 -10.15 -5.10 -17.30
N TYR A 98 -10.35 -6.40 -17.13
CA TYR A 98 -10.11 -7.37 -18.18
C TYR A 98 -11.07 -7.17 -19.36
N TRP A 99 -12.38 -6.98 -19.12
CA TRP A 99 -13.35 -6.66 -20.18
C TRP A 99 -13.00 -5.36 -20.90
N LEU A 100 -12.47 -4.36 -20.20
CA LEU A 100 -11.99 -3.14 -20.83
C LEU A 100 -10.82 -3.44 -21.79
N ILE A 101 -9.91 -4.32 -21.42
CA ILE A 101 -8.80 -4.75 -22.26
C ILE A 101 -9.30 -5.50 -23.50
N ASP A 102 -10.30 -6.36 -23.35
CA ASP A 102 -10.92 -7.07 -24.47
C ASP A 102 -11.52 -6.12 -25.51
N ILE A 103 -12.17 -5.04 -25.06
CA ILE A 103 -12.73 -4.01 -25.95
C ILE A 103 -11.64 -3.35 -26.80
N TRP A 104 -10.48 -3.08 -26.22
CA TRP A 104 -9.35 -2.43 -26.90
C TRP A 104 -8.42 -3.42 -27.60
N GLY A 105 -8.40 -4.68 -27.19
CA GLY A 105 -7.54 -5.74 -27.72
C GLY A 105 -6.07 -5.30 -27.72
N ASP A 106 -5.37 -5.57 -28.81
CA ASP A 106 -3.96 -5.22 -28.98
C ASP A 106 -3.66 -3.70 -28.90
N HIS A 107 -4.70 -2.87 -28.94
CA HIS A 107 -4.60 -1.42 -28.83
C HIS A 107 -4.81 -0.87 -27.43
N PHE A 108 -4.86 -1.70 -26.39
CA PHE A 108 -5.06 -1.23 -25.02
C PHE A 108 -3.99 -0.23 -24.55
N ILE A 109 -2.77 -0.35 -25.03
CA ILE A 109 -1.72 0.65 -24.78
C ILE A 109 -2.12 2.03 -25.27
N PHE A 110 -2.76 2.10 -26.43
CA PHE A 110 -3.26 3.35 -26.98
C PHE A 110 -4.28 4.00 -26.05
N PHE A 111 -5.22 3.20 -25.52
CA PHE A 111 -6.12 3.65 -24.47
C PHE A 111 -5.37 4.21 -23.27
N MET A 112 -4.30 3.56 -22.81
CA MET A 112 -3.51 4.03 -21.67
C MET A 112 -2.77 5.34 -21.95
N VAL A 113 -2.27 5.55 -23.17
CA VAL A 113 -1.65 6.82 -23.59
C VAL A 113 -2.68 7.97 -23.61
N TYR A 114 -3.89 7.69 -24.11
CA TYR A 114 -4.99 8.66 -24.05
C TYR A 114 -5.37 8.99 -22.61
N LEU A 115 -5.56 7.97 -21.78
CA LEU A 115 -5.93 8.13 -20.37
C LEU A 115 -4.88 8.96 -19.62
N TRP A 116 -3.60 8.66 -19.81
CA TRP A 116 -2.51 9.40 -19.20
C TRP A 116 -2.50 10.87 -19.61
N THR A 117 -2.63 11.16 -20.90
CA THR A 117 -2.69 12.53 -21.41
C THR A 117 -3.91 13.27 -20.90
N PHE A 118 -5.08 12.60 -20.90
CA PHE A 118 -6.32 13.15 -20.35
C PHE A 118 -6.20 13.49 -18.86
N LEU A 119 -5.59 12.62 -18.07
CA LEU A 119 -5.37 12.85 -16.64
C LEU A 119 -4.50 14.09 -16.41
N LEU A 120 -3.43 14.25 -17.18
CA LEU A 120 -2.57 15.43 -17.05
C LEU A 120 -3.33 16.72 -17.37
N ILE A 121 -4.12 16.72 -18.44
CA ILE A 121 -4.98 17.85 -18.80
C ILE A 121 -6.02 18.10 -17.70
N ALA A 122 -6.69 17.06 -17.21
CA ALA A 122 -7.68 17.16 -16.14
C ALA A 122 -7.08 17.76 -14.85
N ILE A 123 -5.88 17.34 -14.44
CA ILE A 123 -5.16 17.91 -13.30
C ILE A 123 -4.94 19.41 -13.50
N VAL A 124 -4.44 19.80 -14.68
CA VAL A 124 -4.20 21.22 -15.01
C VAL A 124 -5.50 22.03 -14.94
N LEU A 125 -6.60 21.51 -15.48
CA LEU A 125 -7.91 22.17 -15.46
C LEU A 125 -8.47 22.30 -14.03
N VAL A 126 -8.37 21.24 -13.22
CA VAL A 126 -8.81 21.25 -11.82
C VAL A 126 -8.01 22.26 -11.00
N VAL A 127 -6.68 22.28 -11.15
CA VAL A 127 -5.82 23.26 -10.45
C VAL A 127 -6.19 24.68 -10.84
N ASN A 128 -6.37 24.94 -12.12
CA ASN A 128 -6.72 26.28 -12.60
C ASN A 128 -8.13 26.72 -12.25
N GLY A 129 -9.11 25.82 -12.30
CA GLY A 129 -10.51 26.15 -12.03
C GLY A 129 -10.82 26.33 -10.55
N PHE A 130 -10.25 25.46 -9.69
CA PHE A 130 -10.64 25.42 -8.28
C PHE A 130 -9.64 26.04 -7.31
N PHE A 131 -8.44 26.43 -7.77
CA PHE A 131 -7.39 27.02 -6.93
C PHE A 131 -6.88 28.34 -7.51
N PRO A 132 -7.75 29.37 -7.64
CA PRO A 132 -7.39 30.63 -8.25
C PRO A 132 -6.30 31.42 -7.49
N GLU A 133 -6.11 31.13 -6.20
CA GLU A 133 -5.10 31.80 -5.35
C GLU A 133 -3.65 31.56 -5.82
N TYR A 134 -3.43 30.48 -6.56
CA TYR A 134 -2.14 30.19 -7.18
C TYR A 134 -1.97 30.83 -8.56
N SER A 135 -2.87 31.76 -8.92
CA SER A 135 -3.02 32.33 -10.25
C SER A 135 -2.46 33.74 -10.39
N SER A 136 -1.17 33.93 -10.20
CA SER A 136 -0.51 35.16 -10.64
C SER A 136 -0.22 35.13 -12.16
N ILE A 137 0.22 36.25 -12.71
CA ILE A 137 0.45 36.56 -14.13
C ILE A 137 1.17 35.46 -14.96
N GLY A 138 1.87 34.53 -14.31
CA GLY A 138 2.48 33.34 -14.95
C GLY A 138 1.54 32.18 -15.28
N LYS A 139 0.30 32.18 -14.78
CA LYS A 139 -0.64 31.05 -14.87
C LYS A 139 -0.89 30.58 -16.29
N TRP A 140 -1.18 31.51 -17.21
CA TRP A 140 -1.49 31.18 -18.58
C TRP A 140 -0.30 30.52 -19.30
N ARG A 141 0.90 31.01 -19.07
CA ARG A 141 2.13 30.47 -19.67
C ARG A 141 2.46 29.07 -19.18
N TRP A 142 2.34 28.82 -17.86
CA TRP A 142 2.57 27.49 -17.29
C TRP A 142 1.50 26.49 -17.74
N THR A 143 0.22 26.87 -17.74
CA THR A 143 -0.88 26.02 -18.20
C THR A 143 -0.70 25.65 -19.67
N THR A 144 -0.43 26.64 -20.53
CA THR A 144 -0.18 26.41 -21.94
C THR A 144 1.07 25.54 -22.14
N GLY A 145 2.14 25.79 -21.40
CA GLY A 145 3.35 24.98 -21.44
C GLY A 145 3.10 23.52 -21.08
N LEU A 146 2.34 23.25 -20.01
CA LEU A 146 1.99 21.90 -19.60
C LEU A 146 1.08 21.20 -20.61
N ILE A 147 0.10 21.89 -21.19
CA ILE A 147 -0.76 21.32 -22.24
C ILE A 147 0.04 21.01 -23.51
N VAL A 148 0.92 21.92 -23.94
CA VAL A 148 1.80 21.68 -25.09
C VAL A 148 2.73 20.50 -24.82
N MET A 149 3.35 20.45 -23.63
CA MET A 149 4.20 19.32 -23.23
C MET A 149 3.42 18.01 -23.22
N SER A 150 2.19 18.00 -22.68
CA SER A 150 1.32 16.81 -22.70
C SER A 150 1.04 16.33 -24.11
N PHE A 151 0.79 17.27 -25.02
CA PHE A 151 0.52 16.95 -26.42
C PHE A 151 1.78 16.44 -27.15
N VAL A 152 2.94 17.03 -26.89
CA VAL A 152 4.22 16.55 -27.43
C VAL A 152 4.51 15.13 -26.93
N LEU A 153 4.32 14.86 -25.64
CA LEU A 153 4.48 13.53 -25.07
C LEU A 153 3.47 12.54 -25.64
N PHE A 154 2.23 12.96 -25.87
CA PHE A 154 1.22 12.15 -26.55
C PHE A 154 1.65 11.77 -27.96
N LEU A 155 2.05 12.74 -28.79
CA LEU A 155 2.54 12.48 -30.15
C LEU A 155 3.79 11.60 -30.16
N SER A 156 4.71 11.80 -29.19
CA SER A 156 5.91 10.97 -29.04
C SER A 156 5.54 9.52 -28.71
N ASN A 157 4.59 9.32 -27.81
CA ASN A 157 4.12 7.97 -27.49
C ASN A 157 3.38 7.33 -28.67
N LEU A 158 2.64 8.09 -29.47
CA LEU A 158 2.04 7.58 -30.71
C LEU A 158 3.10 7.18 -31.74
N TYR A 159 4.13 7.99 -31.91
CA TYR A 159 5.21 7.71 -32.86
C TYR A 159 5.97 6.42 -32.50
N PHE A 160 6.21 6.19 -31.22
CA PHE A 160 6.86 4.98 -30.72
C PHE A 160 5.87 3.86 -30.36
N TYR A 161 4.59 4.06 -30.68
CA TYR A 161 3.55 3.08 -30.39
C TYR A 161 3.86 1.73 -31.02
N ARG A 162 3.70 0.69 -30.23
CA ARG A 162 3.72 -0.69 -30.69
C ARG A 162 2.53 -1.40 -30.07
N PRO A 163 1.63 -1.98 -30.90
CA PRO A 163 0.59 -2.84 -30.36
C PRO A 163 1.22 -3.98 -29.59
N PHE A 164 0.64 -4.35 -28.48
CA PHE A 164 1.03 -5.58 -27.84
C PHE A 164 0.17 -6.71 -28.40
N THR A 165 0.79 -7.87 -28.59
CA THR A 165 0.06 -9.04 -29.02
C THR A 165 -0.41 -9.82 -27.80
N ILE A 166 -1.73 -9.96 -27.64
CA ILE A 166 -2.36 -10.75 -26.56
C ILE A 166 -1.86 -12.21 -26.58
N THR A 167 -1.40 -12.68 -27.73
CA THR A 167 -0.86 -14.03 -27.93
C THR A 167 0.65 -14.13 -27.68
N GLY A 168 1.34 -13.04 -27.40
CA GLY A 168 2.78 -13.03 -27.15
C GLY A 168 3.13 -13.52 -25.74
N LYS A 169 4.25 -14.21 -25.60
CA LYS A 169 4.78 -14.65 -24.29
C LYS A 169 5.10 -13.50 -23.34
N ASP A 170 5.12 -12.26 -23.85
CA ASP A 170 5.67 -11.11 -23.15
C ASP A 170 4.59 -10.19 -22.54
N SER A 171 3.30 -10.44 -22.79
CA SER A 171 2.24 -9.57 -22.31
C SER A 171 0.89 -10.26 -22.21
N TYR A 172 0.64 -10.83 -21.05
CA TYR A 172 -0.68 -11.38 -20.77
C TYR A 172 -1.65 -10.26 -20.37
N PRO A 173 -2.87 -10.19 -20.95
CA PRO A 173 -3.86 -9.15 -20.62
C PRO A 173 -4.27 -9.18 -19.16
N GLU A 174 -4.18 -10.34 -18.51
CA GLU A 174 -4.46 -10.52 -17.08
C GLU A 174 -3.54 -9.67 -16.20
N PHE A 175 -2.26 -9.56 -16.55
CA PHE A 175 -1.31 -8.72 -15.80
C PHE A 175 -1.74 -7.25 -15.82
N MET A 176 -2.13 -6.79 -17.00
CA MET A 176 -2.60 -5.42 -17.17
C MET A 176 -3.91 -5.17 -16.44
N ALA A 177 -4.84 -6.12 -16.47
CA ALA A 177 -6.11 -6.02 -15.79
C ALA A 177 -5.93 -5.92 -14.27
N ILE A 178 -5.08 -6.75 -13.69
CA ILE A 178 -4.80 -6.73 -12.25
C ILE A 178 -4.04 -5.47 -11.88
N ALA A 179 -3.01 -5.08 -12.64
CA ALA A 179 -2.27 -3.86 -12.37
C ALA A 179 -3.15 -2.62 -12.51
N PHE A 180 -4.02 -2.53 -13.52
CA PHE A 180 -4.97 -1.43 -13.67
C PHE A 180 -5.94 -1.36 -12.47
N THR A 181 -6.44 -2.50 -12.01
CA THR A 181 -7.27 -2.59 -10.80
C THR A 181 -6.52 -2.06 -9.58
N ASN A 182 -5.27 -2.50 -9.38
CA ASN A 182 -4.44 -2.02 -8.28
C ASN A 182 -4.17 -0.51 -8.36
N ILE A 183 -3.99 0.05 -9.56
CA ILE A 183 -3.85 1.50 -9.78
C ILE A 183 -5.11 2.25 -9.33
N VAL A 184 -6.30 1.76 -9.71
CA VAL A 184 -7.57 2.35 -9.26
C VAL A 184 -7.73 2.27 -7.75
N LEU A 185 -7.46 1.11 -7.16
CA LEU A 185 -7.50 0.91 -5.70
C LEU A 185 -6.54 1.86 -4.97
N PHE A 186 -5.32 2.04 -5.50
CA PHE A 186 -4.34 2.98 -4.94
C PHE A 186 -4.83 4.44 -5.00
N ALA A 187 -5.44 4.86 -6.11
CA ALA A 187 -5.97 6.20 -6.24
C ALA A 187 -7.12 6.47 -5.25
N VAL A 188 -8.02 5.49 -5.06
CA VAL A 188 -9.10 5.58 -4.06
C VAL A 188 -8.53 5.52 -2.63
N LEU A 189 -7.50 4.69 -2.38
CA LEU A 189 -6.78 4.66 -1.10
C LEU A 189 -6.22 6.04 -0.76
N ALA A 190 -5.63 6.74 -1.72
CA ALA A 190 -5.11 8.09 -1.51
C ALA A 190 -6.21 9.09 -1.09
N VAL A 191 -7.40 8.98 -1.67
CA VAL A 191 -8.57 9.79 -1.26
C VAL A 191 -9.01 9.44 0.16
N MET A 192 -9.03 8.16 0.50
CA MET A 192 -9.37 7.74 1.88
C MET A 192 -8.35 8.26 2.90
N VAL A 193 -7.06 8.24 2.57
CA VAL A 193 -6.00 8.82 3.41
C VAL A 193 -6.23 10.31 3.62
N TYR A 194 -6.53 11.06 2.54
CA TYR A 194 -6.87 12.48 2.67
C TYR A 194 -8.07 12.70 3.61
N GLU A 195 -9.12 11.90 3.46
CA GLU A 195 -10.32 12.02 4.29
C GLU A 195 -10.06 11.65 5.77
N ILE A 196 -9.19 10.68 6.06
CA ILE A 196 -8.71 10.36 7.42
C ILE A 196 -8.05 11.59 8.02
N LEU A 197 -7.08 12.16 7.32
CA LEU A 197 -6.29 13.28 7.82
C LEU A 197 -7.13 14.57 7.91
N ARG A 198 -8.07 14.79 6.98
CA ARG A 198 -9.05 15.87 7.06
C ARG A 198 -9.93 15.75 8.31
N THR A 199 -10.30 14.53 8.65
CA THR A 199 -11.09 14.28 9.87
C THR A 199 -10.27 14.58 11.13
N ILE A 200 -8.96 14.30 11.14
CA ILE A 200 -8.05 14.52 12.28
C ILE A 200 -7.61 15.99 12.36
N PHE A 201 -7.08 16.56 11.26
CA PHE A 201 -6.42 17.86 11.22
C PHE A 201 -7.26 18.98 10.60
N LYS A 202 -8.52 18.68 10.23
CA LYS A 202 -9.47 19.58 9.54
C LYS A 202 -8.93 20.01 8.16
N ASP A 203 -9.52 21.04 7.59
CA ASP A 203 -9.09 21.59 6.29
C ASP A 203 -7.89 22.54 6.52
N SER A 204 -6.71 21.95 6.63
CA SER A 204 -5.45 22.67 6.87
C SER A 204 -4.37 22.30 5.85
N PRO A 205 -3.38 23.16 5.61
CA PRO A 205 -2.22 22.79 4.80
C PRO A 205 -1.49 21.53 5.31
N TYR A 206 -1.57 21.28 6.62
CA TYR A 206 -0.99 20.11 7.26
C TYR A 206 -1.68 18.81 6.82
N THR A 207 -2.97 18.85 6.53
CA THR A 207 -3.73 17.71 5.97
C THR A 207 -3.18 17.29 4.61
N ILE A 208 -2.90 18.25 3.71
CA ILE A 208 -2.31 17.97 2.39
C ILE A 208 -0.91 17.42 2.54
N PHE A 209 -0.08 18.05 3.37
CA PHE A 209 1.25 17.58 3.70
C PHE A 209 1.24 16.14 4.22
N GLY A 210 0.40 15.86 5.21
CA GLY A 210 0.24 14.52 5.76
C GLY A 210 -0.24 13.50 4.73
N THR A 211 -1.17 13.88 3.84
CA THR A 211 -1.66 13.01 2.77
C THR A 211 -0.52 12.58 1.84
N ILE A 212 0.29 13.52 1.41
CA ILE A 212 1.47 13.24 0.59
C ILE A 212 2.39 12.27 1.32
N LEU A 213 2.70 12.53 2.59
CA LEU A 213 3.60 11.68 3.37
C LEU A 213 3.04 10.28 3.62
N CYS A 214 1.74 10.11 3.91
CA CYS A 214 1.14 8.79 4.08
C CYS A 214 1.21 7.94 2.80
N ILE A 215 1.06 8.57 1.63
CA ILE A 215 1.12 7.88 0.35
C ILE A 215 2.57 7.55 -0.01
N THR A 216 3.48 8.49 0.22
CA THR A 216 4.89 8.34 -0.16
C THR A 216 5.69 7.50 0.84
N SER A 217 5.33 7.51 2.13
CA SER A 217 5.96 6.69 3.18
C SER A 217 5.36 5.29 3.25
N SER A 218 5.39 4.56 2.14
CA SER A 218 4.83 3.22 1.99
C SER A 218 5.51 2.50 0.83
N SER A 219 5.07 1.28 0.54
CA SER A 219 5.42 0.54 -0.69
C SER A 219 4.24 0.41 -1.66
N TYR A 220 3.14 1.11 -1.40
CA TYR A 220 1.88 0.88 -2.11
C TYR A 220 1.97 1.19 -3.61
N LEU A 221 2.67 2.26 -3.99
CA LEU A 221 2.89 2.62 -5.38
C LEU A 221 3.67 1.51 -6.12
N PHE A 222 4.71 0.95 -5.51
CA PHE A 222 5.45 -0.16 -6.07
C PHE A 222 4.53 -1.35 -6.37
N TRP A 223 3.71 -1.74 -5.39
CA TRP A 223 2.83 -2.90 -5.52
C TRP A 223 1.67 -2.73 -6.50
N THR A 224 1.41 -1.51 -7.00
CA THR A 224 0.41 -1.31 -8.07
C THR A 224 0.75 -2.03 -9.37
N SER A 225 2.02 -2.28 -9.60
CA SER A 225 2.52 -2.90 -10.84
C SER A 225 2.42 -4.43 -10.87
N PHE A 226 2.13 -5.06 -9.74
CA PHE A 226 2.24 -6.51 -9.59
C PHE A 226 0.89 -7.21 -9.40
N CYS A 227 0.83 -8.50 -9.76
CA CYS A 227 -0.38 -9.30 -9.67
C CYS A 227 -0.62 -9.84 -8.25
N LYS A 228 -0.41 -8.98 -7.24
CA LYS A 228 -0.56 -9.29 -5.82
C LYS A 228 -1.65 -8.48 -5.14
N ASP A 229 -2.20 -9.05 -4.09
CA ASP A 229 -3.27 -8.49 -3.27
C ASP A 229 -2.80 -7.42 -2.25
N HIS A 230 -1.52 -7.03 -2.25
CA HIS A 230 -0.98 -6.08 -1.26
C HIS A 230 -1.68 -4.71 -1.29
N VAL A 231 -1.99 -4.19 -2.49
CA VAL A 231 -2.74 -2.93 -2.62
C VAL A 231 -4.18 -3.09 -2.16
N LEU A 232 -4.83 -4.23 -2.48
CA LEU A 232 -6.18 -4.54 -2.02
C LEU A 232 -6.23 -4.64 -0.48
N VAL A 233 -5.27 -5.30 0.13
CA VAL A 233 -5.17 -5.41 1.60
C VAL A 233 -4.94 -4.03 2.23
N ALA A 234 -4.04 -3.22 1.68
CA ALA A 234 -3.80 -1.86 2.12
C ALA A 234 -5.05 -0.99 1.97
N PHE A 235 -5.79 -1.13 0.87
CA PHE A 235 -7.06 -0.44 0.62
C PHE A 235 -8.12 -0.79 1.68
N LEU A 236 -8.35 -2.07 1.92
CA LEU A 236 -9.32 -2.53 2.92
C LEU A 236 -8.93 -2.08 4.34
N PHE A 237 -7.65 -2.18 4.67
CA PHE A 237 -7.14 -1.75 5.96
C PHE A 237 -7.24 -0.22 6.13
N THR A 238 -6.97 0.56 5.08
CA THR A 238 -7.17 2.02 5.08
C THR A 238 -8.65 2.38 5.26
N ALA A 239 -9.56 1.64 4.66
CA ALA A 239 -10.99 1.81 4.86
C ALA A 239 -11.40 1.53 6.32
N ILE A 240 -10.83 0.47 6.94
CA ILE A 240 -11.03 0.19 8.37
C ILE A 240 -10.55 1.36 9.23
N VAL A 241 -9.34 1.88 8.95
CA VAL A 241 -8.79 3.07 9.65
C VAL A 241 -9.71 4.28 9.48
N LEU A 242 -10.18 4.55 8.26
CA LEU A 242 -11.08 5.66 7.97
C LEU A 242 -12.36 5.59 8.79
N PHE A 243 -13.02 4.43 8.79
CA PHE A 243 -14.26 4.23 9.53
C PHE A 243 -14.03 4.29 11.05
N ALA A 244 -12.93 3.73 11.56
CA ALA A 244 -12.56 3.81 12.96
C ALA A 244 -12.30 5.27 13.40
N VAL A 245 -11.56 6.06 12.62
CA VAL A 245 -11.31 7.48 12.90
C VAL A 245 -12.61 8.29 12.85
N LYS A 246 -13.46 8.06 11.85
CA LYS A 246 -14.78 8.71 11.76
C LYS A 246 -15.68 8.36 12.94
N PHE A 247 -15.69 7.11 13.38
CA PHE A 247 -16.42 6.70 14.58
C PHE A 247 -15.93 7.47 15.83
N LEU A 248 -14.60 7.61 16.00
CA LEU A 248 -14.04 8.30 17.16
C LEU A 248 -14.29 9.80 17.18
N LEU A 249 -14.27 10.45 16.01
CA LEU A 249 -14.23 11.92 15.90
C LEU A 249 -15.54 12.53 15.41
N THR A 250 -16.47 11.72 14.86
CA THR A 250 -17.80 12.20 14.44
C THR A 250 -18.91 11.66 15.32
N THR A 251 -20.11 12.16 15.13
CA THR A 251 -21.30 11.72 15.90
C THR A 251 -22.04 10.55 15.25
N ASN A 252 -21.59 10.09 14.08
CA ASN A 252 -22.27 9.06 13.32
C ASN A 252 -21.82 7.66 13.77
N ASP A 253 -22.69 6.97 14.47
CA ASP A 253 -22.44 5.66 15.04
C ASP A 253 -22.42 4.53 13.98
N TRP A 254 -22.94 4.76 12.77
CA TRP A 254 -22.95 3.77 11.68
C TRP A 254 -21.55 3.42 11.16
N TYR A 255 -20.56 4.24 11.45
CA TYR A 255 -19.18 3.88 11.10
C TYR A 255 -18.70 2.62 11.83
N LEU A 256 -19.18 2.35 13.04
CA LEU A 256 -18.73 1.18 13.80
C LEU A 256 -19.14 -0.17 13.16
N PRO A 257 -20.41 -0.42 12.77
CA PRO A 257 -20.76 -1.58 11.96
C PRO A 257 -19.94 -1.68 10.67
N GLY A 258 -19.68 -0.53 10.00
CA GLY A 258 -18.87 -0.48 8.79
C GLY A 258 -17.43 -0.98 9.00
N VAL A 259 -16.79 -0.65 10.13
CA VAL A 259 -15.46 -1.19 10.50
C VAL A 259 -15.49 -2.72 10.51
N PHE A 260 -16.51 -3.33 11.12
CA PHE A 260 -16.61 -4.78 11.24
C PHE A 260 -16.96 -5.46 9.91
N ILE A 261 -17.82 -4.86 9.07
CA ILE A 261 -18.08 -5.35 7.71
C ILE A 261 -16.79 -5.38 6.89
N LEU A 262 -16.02 -4.29 6.93
CA LEU A 262 -14.73 -4.21 6.22
C LEU A 262 -13.71 -5.23 6.74
N THR A 263 -13.72 -5.52 8.05
CA THR A 263 -12.89 -6.57 8.63
C THR A 263 -13.30 -7.95 8.12
N GLY A 264 -14.59 -8.21 7.96
CA GLY A 264 -15.09 -9.44 7.32
C GLY A 264 -14.64 -9.55 5.86
N LEU A 265 -14.69 -8.44 5.09
CA LEU A 265 -14.18 -8.41 3.72
C LEU A 265 -12.66 -8.62 3.67
N LEU A 266 -11.92 -8.08 4.64
CA LEU A 266 -10.48 -8.31 4.75
C LEU A 266 -10.16 -9.80 4.94
N ALA A 267 -11.03 -10.57 5.59
CA ALA A 267 -10.87 -12.01 5.74
C ALA A 267 -10.85 -12.73 4.39
N TRP A 268 -11.51 -12.21 3.38
CA TRP A 268 -11.48 -12.80 2.04
C TRP A 268 -10.13 -12.62 1.34
N ALA A 269 -9.43 -11.51 1.60
CA ALA A 269 -8.08 -11.30 1.08
C ALA A 269 -7.00 -11.94 1.98
N ARG A 270 -7.08 -11.71 3.31
CA ARG A 270 -6.06 -12.11 4.30
C ARG A 270 -6.74 -12.49 5.64
N PRO A 271 -7.23 -13.72 5.76
CA PRO A 271 -8.00 -14.13 6.94
C PRO A 271 -7.19 -14.13 8.23
N GLU A 272 -5.88 -14.45 8.18
CA GLU A 272 -5.01 -14.34 9.33
C GLU A 272 -4.93 -12.91 9.87
N LEU A 273 -4.80 -11.93 8.98
CA LEU A 273 -4.79 -10.51 9.36
C LEU A 273 -6.16 -10.08 9.91
N ALA A 274 -7.24 -10.44 9.22
CA ALA A 274 -8.59 -10.07 9.60
C ALA A 274 -8.97 -10.58 10.99
N LEU A 275 -8.52 -11.77 11.36
CA LEU A 275 -8.77 -12.37 12.68
C LEU A 275 -8.16 -11.50 13.79
N PHE A 276 -6.90 -11.07 13.62
CA PHE A 276 -6.25 -10.22 14.62
C PHE A 276 -6.82 -8.80 14.61
N VAL A 277 -7.13 -8.24 13.43
CA VAL A 277 -7.81 -6.95 13.34
C VAL A 277 -9.15 -7.00 14.07
N PHE A 278 -9.94 -8.06 13.88
CA PHE A 278 -11.20 -8.28 14.62
C PHE A 278 -10.99 -8.30 16.13
N ALA A 279 -10.01 -9.08 16.64
CA ALA A 279 -9.73 -9.17 18.06
C ALA A 279 -9.35 -7.80 18.65
N PHE A 280 -8.46 -7.05 17.96
CA PHE A 280 -8.05 -5.72 18.43
C PHE A 280 -9.15 -4.68 18.28
N LEU A 281 -10.04 -4.81 17.31
CA LEU A 281 -11.23 -3.96 17.20
C LEU A 281 -12.22 -4.22 18.34
N CYS A 282 -12.37 -5.45 18.82
CA CYS A 282 -13.15 -5.73 20.02
C CYS A 282 -12.54 -5.03 21.25
N ILE A 283 -11.20 -5.04 21.40
CA ILE A 283 -10.52 -4.27 22.44
C ILE A 283 -10.75 -2.76 22.26
N PHE A 284 -10.67 -2.26 21.02
CA PHE A 284 -10.95 -0.88 20.68
C PHE A 284 -12.38 -0.45 21.04
N VAL A 285 -13.38 -1.32 20.81
CA VAL A 285 -14.77 -1.08 21.20
C VAL A 285 -14.90 -0.97 22.71
N LEU A 286 -14.29 -1.89 23.48
CA LEU A 286 -14.28 -1.85 24.93
C LEU A 286 -13.61 -0.56 25.45
N TYR A 287 -12.46 -0.21 24.88
CA TYR A 287 -11.75 1.04 25.19
C TYR A 287 -12.63 2.27 24.92
N SER A 288 -13.26 2.30 23.75
CA SER A 288 -14.15 3.39 23.36
C SER A 288 -15.35 3.52 24.30
N TYR A 289 -15.91 2.40 24.75
CA TYR A 289 -17.01 2.38 25.72
C TYR A 289 -16.58 3.02 27.07
N VAL A 290 -15.40 2.66 27.58
CA VAL A 290 -14.89 3.17 28.86
C VAL A 290 -14.61 4.66 28.78
N ILE A 291 -13.92 5.13 27.75
CA ILE A 291 -13.43 6.52 27.65
C ILE A 291 -14.51 7.48 27.14
N MET A 292 -15.37 7.02 26.24
CA MET A 292 -16.44 7.85 25.67
C MET A 292 -17.75 7.74 26.46
N LYS A 293 -17.69 7.30 27.71
CA LYS A 293 -18.87 7.05 28.56
C LYS A 293 -19.84 8.25 28.64
N SER A 294 -19.32 9.47 28.68
CA SER A 294 -20.13 10.70 28.68
C SER A 294 -20.88 10.98 27.38
N ARG A 295 -20.44 10.39 26.26
CA ARG A 295 -21.04 10.56 24.93
C ARG A 295 -22.17 9.55 24.68
N PHE A 296 -22.27 8.50 25.47
CA PHE A 296 -23.23 7.42 25.29
C PHE A 296 -24.40 7.55 26.25
N THR A 297 -25.60 7.76 25.72
CA THR A 297 -26.82 7.48 26.50
C THR A 297 -26.95 5.97 26.72
N PRO A 298 -27.36 5.52 27.93
CA PRO A 298 -26.95 4.20 28.42
C PRO A 298 -27.42 2.99 27.62
N PHE A 299 -28.54 3.04 26.91
CA PHE A 299 -29.15 1.82 26.39
C PHE A 299 -28.97 1.59 24.88
N SER A 300 -29.18 2.58 24.04
CA SER A 300 -29.16 2.38 22.57
C SER A 300 -27.74 2.17 22.01
N ARG A 301 -26.77 2.82 22.60
CA ARG A 301 -25.38 2.75 22.15
C ARG A 301 -24.64 1.57 22.71
N ALA A 302 -24.90 1.17 23.95
CA ALA A 302 -24.38 -0.11 24.48
C ALA A 302 -24.81 -1.29 23.61
N LYS A 303 -26.07 -1.27 23.13
CA LYS A 303 -26.56 -2.29 22.19
C LYS A 303 -25.74 -2.29 20.90
N LEU A 304 -25.47 -1.13 20.30
CA LEU A 304 -24.67 -1.04 19.07
C LEU A 304 -23.25 -1.57 19.28
N LEU A 305 -22.58 -1.21 20.40
CA LEU A 305 -21.25 -1.69 20.71
C LEU A 305 -21.16 -3.20 20.85
N VAL A 306 -22.18 -3.84 21.42
CA VAL A 306 -22.25 -5.30 21.55
C VAL A 306 -22.59 -5.96 20.21
N THR A 307 -23.50 -5.35 19.40
CA THR A 307 -23.94 -5.95 18.14
C THR A 307 -23.01 -5.66 16.97
N ALA A 308 -22.19 -4.58 17.01
CA ALA A 308 -21.30 -4.22 15.90
C ALA A 308 -20.35 -5.35 15.48
N PRO A 309 -19.70 -6.12 16.39
CA PRO A 309 -18.86 -7.24 15.99
C PRO A 309 -19.57 -8.29 15.14
N LEU A 310 -20.88 -8.47 15.30
CA LEU A 310 -21.67 -9.43 14.52
C LEU A 310 -21.76 -9.05 13.03
N PHE A 311 -21.60 -7.77 12.70
CA PHE A 311 -21.55 -7.30 11.31
C PHE A 311 -20.33 -7.82 10.54
N THR A 312 -19.31 -8.34 11.22
CA THR A 312 -18.19 -9.05 10.57
C THR A 312 -18.67 -10.23 9.75
N VAL A 313 -19.72 -10.92 10.21
CA VAL A 313 -20.30 -12.06 9.49
C VAL A 313 -20.80 -11.64 8.11
N ILE A 314 -21.44 -10.47 8.00
CA ILE A 314 -21.92 -9.94 6.72
C ILE A 314 -20.75 -9.72 5.75
N GLY A 315 -19.68 -9.09 6.24
CA GLY A 315 -18.48 -8.88 5.44
C GLY A 315 -17.73 -10.17 5.08
N ALA A 316 -17.85 -11.21 5.93
CA ALA A 316 -17.18 -12.49 5.71
C ALA A 316 -17.97 -13.45 4.80
N ILE A 317 -19.19 -13.12 4.38
CA ILE A 317 -19.98 -13.97 3.46
C ILE A 317 -19.18 -14.38 2.21
N PRO A 318 -18.50 -13.46 1.47
CA PRO A 318 -17.73 -13.85 0.30
C PRO A 318 -16.58 -14.81 0.64
N PHE A 319 -15.92 -14.62 1.79
CA PHE A 319 -14.88 -15.54 2.29
C PHE A 319 -15.45 -16.93 2.55
N CYS A 320 -16.60 -17.03 3.22
CA CYS A 320 -17.26 -18.30 3.49
C CYS A 320 -17.67 -19.02 2.19
N ILE A 321 -18.21 -18.28 1.22
CA ILE A 321 -18.56 -18.83 -0.09
C ILE A 321 -17.31 -19.35 -0.81
N ASN A 322 -16.24 -18.55 -0.82
CA ASN A 322 -14.95 -18.96 -1.41
C ASN A 322 -14.42 -20.26 -0.77
N ASN A 323 -14.47 -20.35 0.56
CA ASN A 323 -14.05 -21.56 1.26
C ASN A 323 -14.91 -22.77 0.87
N TYR A 324 -16.23 -22.60 0.84
CA TYR A 324 -17.14 -23.67 0.47
C TYR A 324 -16.88 -24.18 -0.96
N LEU A 325 -16.63 -23.28 -1.89
CA LEU A 325 -16.33 -23.66 -3.28
C LEU A 325 -15.07 -24.53 -3.38
N PHE A 326 -14.04 -24.27 -2.57
CA PHE A 326 -12.79 -25.02 -2.63
C PHE A 326 -12.75 -26.25 -1.71
N THR A 327 -13.37 -26.17 -0.53
CA THR A 327 -13.19 -27.17 0.53
C THR A 327 -14.45 -27.98 0.82
N GLY A 328 -15.62 -27.52 0.33
CA GLY A 328 -16.93 -28.04 0.74
C GLY A 328 -17.34 -27.62 2.16
N ASN A 329 -16.56 -26.72 2.83
CA ASN A 329 -16.84 -26.26 4.18
C ASN A 329 -16.67 -24.74 4.29
N PHE A 330 -17.67 -24.03 4.81
CA PHE A 330 -17.66 -22.56 4.92
C PHE A 330 -16.53 -22.01 5.81
N PHE A 331 -16.07 -22.78 6.79
CA PHE A 331 -15.11 -22.32 7.79
C PHE A 331 -13.69 -22.82 7.58
N VAL A 332 -13.46 -23.71 6.62
CA VAL A 332 -12.14 -24.24 6.30
C VAL A 332 -11.51 -23.41 5.19
N PRO A 333 -10.45 -22.64 5.46
CA PRO A 333 -9.82 -21.83 4.45
C PRO A 333 -9.22 -22.67 3.30
N ALA A 334 -9.28 -22.15 2.08
CA ALA A 334 -8.83 -22.85 0.89
C ALA A 334 -7.36 -23.31 0.96
N TRP A 335 -6.49 -22.56 1.64
CA TRP A 335 -5.07 -22.96 1.77
C TRP A 335 -4.83 -24.23 2.61
N VAL A 336 -5.79 -24.69 3.40
CA VAL A 336 -5.67 -25.98 4.12
C VAL A 336 -5.55 -27.14 3.14
N LEU A 337 -6.03 -26.96 1.90
CA LEU A 337 -5.84 -27.93 0.82
C LEU A 337 -4.42 -27.95 0.28
N TRP A 338 -3.56 -27.07 0.73
CA TRP A 338 -2.15 -27.09 0.33
C TRP A 338 -1.50 -28.39 0.77
N LYS A 339 -1.29 -29.28 -0.18
CA LYS A 339 -0.48 -30.47 0.05
C LYS A 339 0.96 -30.03 0.17
N THR A 340 1.48 -30.10 1.34
CA THR A 340 2.92 -30.11 1.56
C THR A 340 3.47 -31.38 0.94
N ASN A 341 3.82 -31.36 -0.34
CA ASN A 341 4.78 -32.30 -0.89
C ASN A 341 6.13 -31.95 -0.26
N SER A 342 6.22 -32.26 1.02
CA SER A 342 7.27 -31.86 1.95
C SER A 342 8.61 -32.58 1.72
N ALA A 343 8.76 -33.31 0.63
CA ALA A 343 10.00 -34.06 0.39
C ALA A 343 11.09 -33.26 -0.36
N SER A 344 10.80 -32.11 -0.97
CA SER A 344 11.79 -31.41 -1.80
C SER A 344 11.99 -29.92 -1.57
N VAL A 345 11.20 -29.30 -0.72
CA VAL A 345 11.37 -27.87 -0.40
C VAL A 345 11.72 -27.74 1.07
N GLY A 346 12.93 -28.13 1.37
CA GLY A 346 13.52 -27.89 2.67
C GLY A 346 13.45 -26.41 3.03
N ASN A 347 12.82 -26.11 4.16
CA ASN A 347 12.99 -24.92 4.98
C ASN A 347 12.39 -23.58 4.57
N VAL A 348 11.58 -23.40 3.53
CA VAL A 348 11.08 -22.05 3.20
C VAL A 348 9.68 -21.77 3.73
N LEU A 349 8.86 -22.76 3.94
CA LEU A 349 7.54 -22.62 4.58
C LEU A 349 7.22 -23.86 5.41
N SER A 350 7.99 -24.10 6.46
CA SER A 350 7.56 -25.05 7.47
C SER A 350 6.43 -24.45 8.33
N ILE A 351 5.26 -24.18 7.70
CA ILE A 351 3.99 -24.43 8.35
C ILE A 351 3.84 -25.97 8.33
N SER A 352 4.83 -26.66 8.82
CA SER A 352 4.81 -28.09 9.01
C SER A 352 4.35 -28.37 10.44
N THR A 353 3.09 -28.06 10.69
CA THR A 353 2.33 -29.00 11.49
C THR A 353 1.66 -29.90 10.45
N PRO A 354 1.83 -31.23 10.52
CA PRO A 354 0.96 -32.11 9.77
C PRO A 354 -0.47 -31.73 10.17
N VAL A 355 -1.22 -31.20 9.21
CA VAL A 355 -2.64 -30.97 9.42
C VAL A 355 -3.19 -32.38 9.57
N GLN A 356 -3.36 -32.81 10.81
CA GLN A 356 -4.15 -33.99 11.09
C GLN A 356 -5.51 -33.78 10.42
N PRO A 357 -6.15 -34.82 9.90
CA PRO A 357 -7.46 -34.71 9.30
C PRO A 357 -8.35 -33.90 10.24
N VAL A 358 -8.87 -32.80 9.73
CA VAL A 358 -9.69 -31.85 10.49
C VAL A 358 -10.76 -32.66 11.19
N SER A 359 -10.59 -32.89 12.47
CA SER A 359 -11.63 -33.45 13.30
C SER A 359 -12.86 -32.56 13.21
N SER A 360 -14.05 -33.10 13.31
CA SER A 360 -15.33 -32.38 13.23
C SER A 360 -15.49 -31.21 14.21
N ASP A 361 -14.49 -30.94 15.02
CA ASP A 361 -14.44 -29.84 15.96
C ASP A 361 -13.82 -28.59 15.30
N THR A 362 -14.67 -27.85 14.55
CA THR A 362 -14.30 -26.65 13.80
C THR A 362 -13.76 -25.53 14.69
N LEU A 363 -14.29 -25.39 15.91
CA LEU A 363 -13.85 -24.34 16.84
C LEU A 363 -12.47 -24.64 17.42
N GLY A 364 -12.20 -25.90 17.78
CA GLY A 364 -10.88 -26.34 18.26
C GLY A 364 -9.81 -26.17 17.19
N SER A 365 -10.13 -26.45 15.93
CA SER A 365 -9.21 -26.26 14.81
C SER A 365 -8.87 -24.79 14.55
N LEU A 366 -9.85 -23.88 14.65
CA LEU A 366 -9.64 -22.43 14.55
C LEU A 366 -8.81 -21.89 15.72
N LEU A 367 -9.11 -22.34 16.94
CA LEU A 367 -8.33 -21.96 18.14
C LEU A 367 -6.89 -22.47 18.05
N HIS A 368 -6.68 -23.69 17.59
CA HIS A 368 -5.34 -24.26 17.37
C HIS A 368 -4.57 -23.47 16.29
N LEU A 369 -5.23 -23.09 15.19
CA LEU A 369 -4.65 -22.24 14.15
C LEU A 369 -4.24 -20.89 14.76
N PHE A 370 -5.12 -20.26 15.54
CA PHE A 370 -4.84 -19.01 16.24
C PHE A 370 -3.64 -19.12 17.17
N LEU A 371 -3.63 -20.11 18.06
CA LEU A 371 -2.54 -20.33 19.00
C LEU A 371 -1.22 -20.69 18.31
N SER A 372 -1.27 -21.46 17.21
CA SER A 372 -0.08 -21.79 16.43
C SER A 372 0.55 -20.56 15.75
N THR A 373 -0.26 -19.53 15.50
CA THR A 373 0.23 -18.26 14.92
C THR A 373 1.04 -17.43 15.93
N ILE A 374 0.82 -17.62 17.23
CA ILE A 374 1.51 -16.89 18.31
C ILE A 374 2.74 -17.65 18.85
N ASN A 375 3.17 -18.75 18.22
CA ASN A 375 4.33 -19.50 18.67
C ASN A 375 5.63 -18.73 18.43
N ILE A 376 6.12 -18.06 19.46
CA ILE A 376 7.30 -17.20 19.46
C ILE A 376 8.51 -18.00 19.92
N LYS A 377 9.67 -17.84 19.27
CA LYS A 377 10.97 -18.31 19.76
C LYS A 377 11.59 -17.24 20.66
N PRO A 378 11.58 -17.38 22.00
CA PRO A 378 12.01 -16.28 22.88
C PRO A 378 13.47 -15.88 22.70
N ALA A 379 14.34 -16.83 22.37
CA ALA A 379 15.79 -16.62 22.29
C ALA A 379 16.21 -15.65 21.18
N THR A 380 15.50 -15.65 20.03
CA THR A 380 15.85 -14.84 18.86
C THR A 380 14.86 -13.69 18.60
N PHE A 381 13.76 -13.64 19.35
CA PHE A 381 12.65 -12.73 19.10
C PHE A 381 13.05 -11.27 18.93
N LEU A 382 13.81 -10.73 19.87
CA LEU A 382 14.23 -9.31 19.82
C LEU A 382 15.15 -9.03 18.64
N SER A 383 16.08 -9.95 18.37
CA SER A 383 16.97 -9.85 17.21
C SER A 383 16.19 -9.88 15.89
N ASP A 384 15.23 -10.80 15.79
CA ASP A 384 14.41 -10.96 14.59
C ASP A 384 13.49 -9.75 14.37
N VAL A 385 12.86 -9.23 15.43
CA VAL A 385 12.06 -8.01 15.38
C VAL A 385 12.89 -6.82 14.93
N PHE A 386 14.07 -6.64 15.53
CA PHE A 386 14.99 -5.56 15.17
C PHE A 386 15.43 -5.70 13.70
N GLY A 387 15.75 -6.92 13.27
CA GLY A 387 16.10 -7.21 11.87
C GLY A 387 14.97 -6.79 10.91
N VAL A 388 13.74 -7.23 11.17
CA VAL A 388 12.57 -6.90 10.33
C VAL A 388 12.28 -5.40 10.30
N LEU A 389 12.47 -4.71 11.41
CA LEU A 389 12.20 -3.28 11.50
C LEU A 389 13.24 -2.42 10.78
N LEU A 390 14.52 -2.77 10.84
CA LEU A 390 15.61 -1.94 10.33
C LEU A 390 16.37 -2.54 9.16
N ASN A 391 16.76 -3.80 9.25
CA ASN A 391 17.64 -4.44 8.27
C ASN A 391 17.35 -5.94 8.14
N PRO A 392 16.34 -6.32 7.39
CA PRO A 392 16.01 -7.73 7.16
C PRO A 392 17.15 -8.49 6.46
N GLN A 393 17.43 -9.70 6.94
CA GLN A 393 18.47 -10.57 6.36
C GLN A 393 18.19 -10.94 4.89
N SER A 394 16.92 -10.90 4.49
CA SER A 394 16.50 -11.17 3.11
C SER A 394 16.97 -10.12 2.09
N GLY A 395 17.53 -8.99 2.54
CA GLY A 395 17.87 -7.86 1.68
C GLY A 395 16.69 -6.97 1.31
N SER A 396 15.52 -7.18 1.94
CA SER A 396 14.35 -6.31 1.80
C SER A 396 14.53 -5.02 2.59
N MET A 397 13.75 -3.99 2.27
CA MET A 397 13.69 -2.77 3.07
C MET A 397 13.00 -3.04 4.41
N GLY A 398 13.60 -2.59 5.48
CA GLY A 398 12.97 -2.61 6.81
C GLY A 398 11.75 -1.70 6.89
N VAL A 399 10.86 -1.96 7.84
CA VAL A 399 9.61 -1.19 7.98
C VAL A 399 9.89 0.26 8.39
N LEU A 400 10.80 0.48 9.34
CA LEU A 400 11.11 1.82 9.89
C LEU A 400 11.68 2.80 8.86
N PRO A 401 12.64 2.43 8.00
CA PRO A 401 13.13 3.34 6.97
C PRO A 401 12.05 3.84 6.01
N LEU A 402 11.00 3.04 5.78
CA LEU A 402 9.85 3.46 4.95
C LEU A 402 8.92 4.44 5.66
N VAL A 403 8.95 4.49 6.99
CA VAL A 403 8.10 5.38 7.79
C VAL A 403 8.96 6.30 8.69
N PRO A 404 9.78 7.18 8.10
CA PRO A 404 10.73 8.01 8.86
C PRO A 404 10.06 8.93 9.88
N LEU A 405 8.81 9.36 9.65
CA LEU A 405 8.06 10.14 10.63
C LEU A 405 7.82 9.37 11.94
N PHE A 406 7.60 8.06 11.85
CA PHE A 406 7.47 7.23 13.05
C PHE A 406 8.81 7.14 13.78
N MET A 407 9.94 7.05 13.06
CA MET A 407 11.26 7.11 13.68
C MET A 407 11.51 8.45 14.39
N VAL A 408 11.08 9.56 13.80
CA VAL A 408 11.17 10.89 14.41
C VAL A 408 10.41 10.95 15.76
N THR A 409 9.32 10.19 15.93
CA THR A 409 8.60 10.17 17.22
C THR A 409 9.47 9.68 18.37
N PHE A 410 10.35 8.70 18.13
CA PHE A 410 11.28 8.20 19.15
C PHE A 410 12.34 9.24 19.56
N LEU A 411 12.62 10.22 18.72
CA LEU A 411 13.50 11.33 19.07
C LEU A 411 12.74 12.46 19.78
N VAL A 412 11.52 12.75 19.31
CA VAL A 412 10.71 13.86 19.81
C VAL A 412 10.10 13.57 21.18
N LEU A 413 9.59 12.34 21.41
CA LEU A 413 8.94 11.98 22.66
C LEU A 413 9.86 12.07 23.90
N PRO A 414 11.12 11.58 23.90
CA PRO A 414 12.03 11.79 25.03
C PRO A 414 12.34 13.26 25.28
N VAL A 415 12.58 14.05 24.22
CA VAL A 415 12.80 15.49 24.34
C VAL A 415 11.57 16.17 24.95
N TRP A 416 10.38 15.80 24.49
CA TRP A 416 9.12 16.30 25.02
C TRP A 416 8.93 15.93 26.51
N TRP A 417 9.24 14.68 26.89
CA TRP A 417 9.11 14.23 28.28
C TRP A 417 10.00 15.06 29.22
N ILE A 418 11.20 15.43 28.78
CA ILE A 418 12.12 16.28 29.51
C ILE A 418 11.56 17.70 29.66
N TYR A 419 10.98 18.26 28.60
CA TYR A 419 10.54 19.66 28.57
C TYR A 419 9.04 19.89 28.88
N ARG A 420 8.26 18.83 29.09
CA ARG A 420 6.82 18.83 29.47
C ARG A 420 5.90 19.76 28.67
N HIS A 421 6.21 20.03 27.40
CA HIS A 421 5.51 21.06 26.60
C HIS A 421 4.50 20.53 25.59
N MET A 422 4.27 19.21 25.49
CA MET A 422 3.30 18.67 24.55
C MET A 422 2.08 18.11 25.28
N GLU A 423 0.93 18.72 25.03
CA GLU A 423 -0.35 18.17 25.42
C GLU A 423 -1.08 17.62 24.20
N PHE A 424 -1.49 16.36 24.27
CA PHE A 424 -2.38 15.78 23.30
C PHE A 424 -3.82 16.01 23.71
N SER A 425 -4.63 16.52 22.77
CA SER A 425 -6.07 16.64 22.98
C SER A 425 -6.71 15.25 23.23
N PRO A 426 -7.88 15.20 23.87
CA PRO A 426 -8.59 13.91 24.02
C PRO A 426 -8.88 13.21 22.70
N GLU A 427 -9.07 13.96 21.62
CA GLU A 427 -9.28 13.45 20.27
C GLU A 427 -8.02 12.81 19.71
N GLU A 428 -6.88 13.49 19.81
CA GLU A 428 -5.59 12.96 19.39
C GLU A 428 -5.20 11.69 20.16
N ARG A 429 -5.43 11.66 21.48
CA ARG A 429 -5.17 10.45 22.29
C ARG A 429 -6.00 9.26 21.82
N ARG A 430 -7.27 9.48 21.47
CA ARG A 430 -8.15 8.42 20.91
C ARG A 430 -7.64 7.92 19.56
N VAL A 431 -7.22 8.82 18.68
CA VAL A 431 -6.64 8.47 17.38
C VAL A 431 -5.34 7.69 17.58
N LEU A 432 -4.43 8.17 18.43
CA LEU A 432 -3.17 7.48 18.72
C LEU A 432 -3.41 6.05 19.23
N MET A 433 -4.33 5.88 20.18
CA MET A 433 -4.67 4.55 20.69
C MET A 433 -5.23 3.63 19.60
N ALA A 434 -6.12 4.15 18.73
CA ALA A 434 -6.63 3.38 17.60
C ALA A 434 -5.51 2.95 16.65
N MET A 435 -4.60 3.86 16.30
CA MET A 435 -3.46 3.55 15.42
C MET A 435 -2.51 2.53 16.05
N ILE A 436 -2.25 2.62 17.36
CA ILE A 436 -1.44 1.63 18.09
C ILE A 436 -2.12 0.25 18.06
N LEU A 437 -3.41 0.17 18.38
CA LEU A 437 -4.14 -1.10 18.40
C LEU A 437 -4.17 -1.76 17.00
N LEU A 438 -4.44 -0.97 15.96
CA LEU A 438 -4.43 -1.46 14.58
C LEU A 438 -3.01 -1.89 14.13
N SER A 439 -1.97 -1.16 14.54
CA SER A 439 -0.58 -1.56 14.26
C SER A 439 -0.21 -2.87 14.96
N LEU A 440 -0.59 -3.02 16.21
CA LEU A 440 -0.38 -4.25 16.98
C LEU A 440 -1.11 -5.44 16.36
N SER A 441 -2.32 -5.25 15.83
CA SER A 441 -3.05 -6.32 15.14
C SER A 441 -2.28 -6.87 13.95
N VAL A 442 -1.70 -6.00 13.12
CA VAL A 442 -0.88 -6.40 11.96
C VAL A 442 0.41 -7.09 12.42
N PHE A 443 1.09 -6.49 13.40
CA PHE A 443 2.35 -7.02 13.91
C PHE A 443 2.18 -8.42 14.50
N ILE A 444 1.14 -8.64 15.31
CA ILE A 444 0.87 -9.94 15.93
C ILE A 444 0.40 -10.97 14.91
N ALA A 445 -0.38 -10.57 13.89
CA ALA A 445 -0.80 -11.46 12.81
C ALA A 445 0.39 -12.15 12.13
N TYR A 446 1.52 -11.46 12.04
CA TYR A 446 2.72 -11.96 11.34
C TYR A 446 3.91 -12.24 12.26
N ILE A 447 3.70 -12.23 13.58
CA ILE A 447 4.77 -12.40 14.58
C ILE A 447 5.53 -13.73 14.43
N ARG A 448 4.84 -14.80 14.05
CA ARG A 448 5.46 -16.10 13.77
C ARG A 448 6.41 -16.05 12.58
N GLY A 449 6.01 -15.35 11.51
CA GLY A 449 6.87 -15.12 10.36
C GLY A 449 8.08 -14.26 10.72
N ILE A 450 7.90 -13.29 11.62
CA ILE A 450 8.99 -12.46 12.13
C ILE A 450 10.03 -13.30 12.87
N THR A 451 9.60 -14.20 13.76
CA THR A 451 10.51 -14.96 14.64
C THR A 451 11.13 -16.22 14.04
N GLY A 452 10.67 -16.67 12.91
CA GLY A 452 11.16 -17.92 12.32
C GLY A 452 11.57 -17.84 10.86
N MET A 453 11.18 -16.80 10.18
CA MET A 453 11.26 -16.78 8.72
C MET A 453 11.39 -15.34 8.17
N ASN A 454 12.40 -14.61 8.61
CA ASN A 454 12.70 -13.26 8.12
C ASN A 454 12.66 -13.16 6.58
N ALA A 455 13.04 -14.24 5.89
CA ALA A 455 13.04 -14.31 4.43
C ALA A 455 11.63 -14.31 3.81
N SER A 456 10.63 -14.91 4.46
CA SER A 456 9.29 -15.07 3.85
C SER A 456 8.42 -13.82 3.93
N LEU A 457 8.66 -12.93 4.90
CA LEU A 457 7.92 -11.68 5.03
C LEU A 457 8.45 -10.56 4.13
N GLY A 458 9.68 -10.73 3.62
CA GLY A 458 10.36 -9.74 2.82
C GLY A 458 11.10 -10.38 1.67
N ILE A 459 10.41 -10.99 0.72
CA ILE A 459 11.08 -11.57 -0.44
C ILE A 459 11.53 -10.48 -1.41
N ALA A 460 10.86 -9.36 -1.48
CA ALA A 460 11.25 -8.16 -2.24
C ALA A 460 10.05 -7.19 -2.33
N PRO A 461 10.26 -5.90 -2.48
CA PRO A 461 11.46 -5.17 -2.08
C PRO A 461 11.42 -4.78 -0.61
N ASP A 462 10.26 -4.94 0.05
CA ASP A 462 9.97 -4.55 1.43
C ASP A 462 9.39 -5.70 2.27
N MET A 463 9.13 -5.42 3.52
CA MET A 463 8.43 -6.34 4.45
C MET A 463 6.92 -6.36 4.15
N ARG A 464 6.56 -6.84 2.98
CA ARG A 464 5.26 -6.72 2.31
C ARG A 464 4.03 -7.09 3.15
N TYR A 465 4.13 -8.12 4.00
CA TYR A 465 3.02 -8.53 4.87
C TYR A 465 2.76 -7.54 6.00
N LEU A 466 3.78 -6.77 6.38
CA LEU A 466 3.66 -5.69 7.36
C LEU A 466 3.23 -4.35 6.72
N SER A 467 3.08 -4.28 5.41
CA SER A 467 2.73 -3.04 4.71
C SER A 467 1.48 -2.31 5.24
N PRO A 468 0.43 -2.95 5.79
CA PRO A 468 -0.68 -2.24 6.40
C PRO A 468 -0.28 -1.34 7.59
N ILE A 469 0.89 -1.57 8.22
CA ILE A 469 1.39 -0.74 9.34
C ILE A 469 1.83 0.66 8.88
N TYR A 470 2.23 0.84 7.62
CA TYR A 470 2.79 2.11 7.14
C TYR A 470 1.86 3.29 7.40
N LEU A 471 0.56 3.15 7.11
CA LEU A 471 -0.41 4.21 7.33
C LEU A 471 -0.59 4.57 8.82
N PRO A 472 -0.91 3.65 9.74
CA PRO A 472 -1.05 4.00 11.15
C PRO A 472 0.23 4.60 11.75
N TRP A 473 1.41 4.09 11.40
CA TRP A 473 2.67 4.62 11.90
C TRP A 473 2.96 6.03 11.37
N THR A 474 2.66 6.29 10.11
CA THR A 474 2.77 7.65 9.56
C THR A 474 1.80 8.61 10.25
N ILE A 475 0.56 8.19 10.53
CA ILE A 475 -0.42 9.00 11.28
C ILE A 475 0.07 9.29 12.70
N ILE A 476 0.63 8.30 13.40
CA ILE A 476 1.25 8.52 14.73
C ILE A 476 2.35 9.58 14.61
N GLY A 477 3.24 9.43 13.63
CA GLY A 477 4.29 10.40 13.36
C GLY A 477 3.74 11.80 13.08
N LEU A 478 2.70 11.94 12.27
CA LEU A 478 2.04 13.21 11.98
C LEU A 478 1.43 13.84 13.22
N VAL A 479 0.74 13.08 14.07
CA VAL A 479 0.15 13.62 15.31
C VAL A 479 1.23 14.14 16.25
N VAL A 480 2.37 13.45 16.37
CA VAL A 480 3.48 13.88 17.24
C VAL A 480 4.22 15.07 16.63
N VAL A 481 4.60 14.99 15.35
CA VAL A 481 5.31 16.07 14.64
C VAL A 481 4.45 17.32 14.52
N GLY A 482 3.13 17.18 14.43
CA GLY A 482 2.17 18.29 14.45
C GLY A 482 2.18 19.11 15.74
N LYS A 483 2.89 18.67 16.80
CA LYS A 483 3.12 19.45 18.02
C LYS A 483 4.39 20.29 17.98
N LEU A 484 5.18 20.20 16.91
CA LEU A 484 6.41 20.98 16.74
C LEU A 484 6.09 22.30 15.98
N PRO A 485 6.08 23.46 16.65
CA PRO A 485 5.77 24.75 16.00
C PRO A 485 6.74 25.06 14.85
N SER A 486 8.01 24.70 14.99
CA SER A 486 9.02 24.88 13.95
C SER A 486 8.65 24.21 12.63
N ILE A 487 8.04 23.02 12.66
CA ILE A 487 7.61 22.31 11.46
C ILE A 487 6.33 22.91 10.92
N ILE A 488 5.34 23.13 11.77
CA ILE A 488 4.03 23.66 11.35
C ILE A 488 4.16 25.05 10.69
N ASN A 489 4.97 25.93 11.26
CA ASN A 489 5.16 27.28 10.75
C ASN A 489 5.96 27.30 9.43
N ASN A 490 6.72 26.26 9.14
CA ASN A 490 7.59 26.18 7.97
C ASN A 490 7.15 25.16 6.92
N LEU A 491 5.90 24.70 6.96
CA LEU A 491 5.38 23.66 6.04
C LEU A 491 5.62 23.97 4.57
N LYS A 492 5.41 25.22 4.13
CA LYS A 492 5.64 25.64 2.73
C LYS A 492 7.11 25.44 2.30
N ILE A 493 8.04 25.76 3.19
CA ILE A 493 9.48 25.61 2.94
C ILE A 493 9.86 24.12 2.89
N ILE A 494 9.36 23.32 3.84
CA ILE A 494 9.57 21.88 3.89
C ILE A 494 9.04 21.20 2.61
N MET A 495 7.81 21.52 2.20
CA MET A 495 7.21 20.99 0.98
C MET A 495 8.03 21.37 -0.27
N LYS A 496 8.49 22.61 -0.35
CA LYS A 496 9.36 23.04 -1.44
C LYS A 496 10.63 22.21 -1.50
N TRP A 497 11.28 21.94 -0.38
CA TRP A 497 12.48 21.12 -0.33
C TRP A 497 12.23 19.66 -0.65
N ILE A 498 11.11 19.06 -0.18
CA ILE A 498 10.71 17.70 -0.55
C ILE A 498 10.58 17.59 -2.08
N ILE A 499 9.80 18.49 -2.70
CA ILE A 499 9.58 18.48 -4.15
C ILE A 499 10.90 18.71 -4.90
N THR A 500 11.74 19.67 -4.45
CA THR A 500 13.05 19.92 -5.05
C THR A 500 13.94 18.69 -4.95
N THR A 501 13.94 18.00 -3.81
CA THR A 501 14.69 16.75 -3.62
C THR A 501 14.23 15.69 -4.60
N TRP A 502 12.92 15.49 -4.78
CA TRP A 502 12.38 14.53 -5.76
C TRP A 502 12.79 14.87 -7.19
N ILE A 503 12.67 16.15 -7.59
CA ILE A 503 13.02 16.60 -8.95
C ILE A 503 14.52 16.38 -9.25
N ILE A 504 15.39 16.52 -8.25
CA ILE A 504 16.82 16.38 -8.44
C ILE A 504 17.29 14.93 -8.24
N ILE A 505 16.88 14.30 -7.15
CA ILE A 505 17.46 13.01 -6.74
C ILE A 505 16.89 11.86 -7.58
N ILE A 506 15.58 11.86 -7.92
CA ILE A 506 15.00 10.77 -8.71
C ILE A 506 15.72 10.62 -10.07
N PRO A 507 15.86 11.65 -10.91
CA PRO A 507 16.60 11.50 -12.15
C PRO A 507 18.06 11.08 -11.95
N LEU A 508 18.73 11.64 -10.94
CA LEU A 508 20.11 11.29 -10.64
C LEU A 508 20.26 9.83 -10.18
N SER A 509 19.38 9.34 -9.32
CA SER A 509 19.40 7.94 -8.87
C SER A 509 19.11 6.97 -10.02
N LEU A 510 18.14 7.30 -10.89
CA LEU A 510 17.85 6.50 -12.07
C LEU A 510 19.03 6.41 -13.03
N VAL A 511 19.73 7.53 -13.28
CA VAL A 511 20.95 7.55 -14.12
C VAL A 511 22.06 6.75 -13.45
N ALA A 512 22.28 6.95 -12.14
CA ALA A 512 23.32 6.23 -11.41
C ALA A 512 23.06 4.72 -11.38
N MET A 513 21.81 4.30 -11.20
CA MET A 513 21.43 2.88 -11.24
C MET A 513 21.67 2.28 -12.62
N SER A 514 21.26 2.96 -13.68
CA SER A 514 21.46 2.44 -15.04
C SER A 514 22.94 2.32 -15.42
N ALA A 515 23.80 3.18 -14.87
CA ALA A 515 25.23 3.17 -15.20
C ALA A 515 26.06 2.22 -14.32
N TYR A 516 25.70 2.07 -13.05
CA TYR A 516 26.60 1.46 -12.05
C TYR A 516 25.97 0.35 -11.21
N TYR A 517 24.69 0.02 -11.41
CA TYR A 517 24.07 -0.99 -10.56
C TYR A 517 24.63 -2.39 -10.84
N PRO A 518 25.11 -3.10 -9.82
CA PRO A 518 25.64 -4.44 -10.02
C PRO A 518 24.50 -5.41 -10.36
N PHE A 519 24.66 -6.16 -11.45
CA PHE A 519 23.75 -7.23 -11.84
C PHE A 519 23.97 -8.46 -10.96
N PRO A 520 23.10 -8.80 -10.04
CA PRO A 520 23.22 -10.02 -9.25
C PRO A 520 22.69 -11.22 -10.04
N GLU A 521 23.24 -12.38 -9.76
CA GLU A 521 22.82 -13.65 -10.35
C GLU A 521 21.41 -14.10 -9.94
N SER A 522 20.83 -13.51 -8.88
CA SER A 522 19.50 -13.84 -8.39
C SER A 522 18.64 -12.61 -8.17
N THR A 523 17.35 -12.71 -8.50
CA THR A 523 16.35 -11.65 -8.27
C THR A 523 16.19 -11.25 -6.80
N VAL A 524 16.43 -12.16 -5.86
CA VAL A 524 16.35 -11.89 -4.42
C VAL A 524 17.44 -10.90 -4.00
N LEU A 525 18.62 -10.97 -4.60
CA LEU A 525 19.74 -10.08 -4.31
C LEU A 525 19.65 -8.75 -5.05
N LEU A 526 18.74 -8.63 -6.02
CA LEU A 526 18.59 -7.45 -6.85
C LEU A 526 18.34 -6.17 -6.01
N PHE A 527 17.51 -6.24 -4.99
CA PHE A 527 17.09 -5.08 -4.20
C PHE A 527 18.04 -4.74 -3.05
N ARG A 528 18.89 -5.68 -2.65
CA ARG A 528 19.71 -5.58 -1.43
C ARG A 528 20.65 -4.37 -1.41
N PRO A 529 21.44 -4.08 -2.46
CA PRO A 529 22.35 -2.95 -2.42
C PRO A 529 21.63 -1.61 -2.24
N LEU A 530 20.54 -1.39 -2.99
CA LEU A 530 19.78 -0.15 -2.93
C LEU A 530 19.06 0.00 -1.58
N ASN A 531 18.45 -1.07 -1.08
CA ASN A 531 17.82 -1.07 0.25
C ASN A 531 18.81 -0.73 1.37
N ASN A 532 20.02 -1.31 1.33
CA ASN A 532 21.05 -1.02 2.31
C ASN A 532 21.53 0.43 2.24
N ILE A 533 21.77 0.96 1.04
CA ILE A 533 22.23 2.34 0.84
C ILE A 533 21.16 3.33 1.35
N ILE A 534 19.91 3.13 0.97
CA ILE A 534 18.82 4.03 1.38
C ILE A 534 18.56 3.92 2.88
N SER A 535 18.53 2.71 3.45
CA SER A 535 18.36 2.52 4.90
C SER A 535 19.46 3.21 5.69
N LEU A 536 20.73 3.04 5.28
CA LEU A 536 21.85 3.69 5.92
C LEU A 536 21.77 5.21 5.78
N GLY A 537 21.42 5.71 4.59
CA GLY A 537 21.20 7.14 4.34
C GLY A 537 20.15 7.74 5.26
N ILE A 538 19.00 7.08 5.38
CA ILE A 538 17.91 7.51 6.28
C ILE A 538 18.38 7.53 7.74
N LEU A 539 19.10 6.51 8.20
CA LEU A 539 19.64 6.47 9.57
C LEU A 539 20.64 7.60 9.83
N ILE A 540 21.55 7.88 8.88
CA ILE A 540 22.51 9.00 8.98
C ILE A 540 21.75 10.33 9.04
N ILE A 541 20.80 10.57 8.14
CA ILE A 541 20.00 11.80 8.12
C ILE A 541 19.22 11.96 9.43
N LEU A 542 18.65 10.86 9.96
CA LEU A 542 17.95 10.87 11.23
C LEU A 542 18.85 11.24 12.41
N MET A 543 20.07 10.70 12.46
CA MET A 543 21.05 11.08 13.49
C MET A 543 21.45 12.54 13.38
N LEU A 544 21.72 13.03 12.17
CA LEU A 544 22.04 14.44 11.94
C LEU A 544 20.86 15.35 12.31
N PHE A 545 19.63 14.96 11.99
CA PHE A 545 18.41 15.66 12.40
C PHE A 545 18.30 15.74 13.91
N ALA A 546 18.55 14.64 14.63
CA ALA A 546 18.54 14.61 16.08
C ALA A 546 19.57 15.58 16.68
N ILE A 547 20.80 15.59 16.15
CA ILE A 547 21.86 16.52 16.57
C ILE A 547 21.44 17.99 16.30
N CYS A 548 20.86 18.27 15.14
CA CYS A 548 20.39 19.63 14.80
C CYS A 548 19.22 20.05 15.71
N LEU A 549 18.31 19.13 16.03
CA LEU A 549 17.17 19.39 16.91
C LEU A 549 17.65 19.71 18.34
N ILE A 550 18.59 18.93 18.85
CA ILE A 550 19.22 19.17 20.17
C ILE A 550 19.95 20.52 20.18
N ASN A 551 20.75 20.81 19.15
CA ASN A 551 21.46 22.08 19.02
C ASN A 551 20.52 23.28 18.95
N TYR A 552 19.40 23.15 18.24
CA TYR A 552 18.38 24.21 18.18
C TYR A 552 17.79 24.48 19.57
N HIS A 553 17.39 23.44 20.30
CA HIS A 553 16.78 23.59 21.61
C HIS A 553 17.75 24.09 22.70
N LEU A 554 19.00 23.57 22.71
CA LEU A 554 19.98 23.93 23.73
C LEU A 554 20.71 25.25 23.44
N PHE A 555 21.01 25.54 22.18
CA PHE A 555 21.90 26.66 21.80
C PHE A 555 21.19 27.74 20.99
N LYS A 556 19.86 27.64 20.77
CA LYS A 556 19.05 28.57 19.98
C LYS A 556 19.66 28.92 18.62
N LYS A 557 20.33 27.94 17.98
CA LYS A 557 20.91 28.09 16.64
C LYS A 557 19.80 28.03 15.56
N THR A 558 20.19 28.27 14.31
CA THR A 558 19.25 28.34 13.18
C THR A 558 18.48 27.01 12.99
N GLU A 559 17.16 27.10 12.76
CA GLU A 559 16.28 25.96 12.50
C GLU A 559 16.49 25.32 11.11
N ILE A 560 17.07 26.08 10.18
CA ILE A 560 17.17 25.73 8.75
C ILE A 560 17.76 24.34 8.51
N PRO A 561 18.90 23.93 9.13
CA PRO A 561 19.46 22.60 8.91
C PRO A 561 18.54 21.48 9.37
N ALA A 562 17.86 21.64 10.50
CA ALA A 562 16.92 20.65 11.00
C ALA A 562 15.72 20.48 10.06
N LEU A 563 15.17 21.58 9.54
CA LEU A 563 14.06 21.56 8.59
C LEU A 563 14.44 20.91 7.25
N LEU A 564 15.66 21.17 6.76
CA LEU A 564 16.19 20.54 5.54
C LEU A 564 16.35 19.03 5.73
N LEU A 565 16.96 18.58 6.83
CA LEU A 565 17.13 17.17 7.14
C LEU A 565 15.78 16.46 7.33
N PHE A 566 14.82 17.14 7.95
CA PHE A 566 13.44 16.64 8.04
C PHE A 566 12.78 16.47 6.66
N ALA A 567 12.97 17.45 5.76
CA ALA A 567 12.47 17.34 4.39
C ALA A 567 13.13 16.18 3.61
N LEU A 568 14.43 15.96 3.78
CA LEU A 568 15.14 14.82 3.17
C LEU A 568 14.64 13.48 3.71
N LEU A 569 14.41 13.36 5.02
CA LEU A 569 13.79 12.17 5.63
C LEU A 569 12.41 11.88 5.01
N CYS A 570 11.58 12.91 4.86
CA CYS A 570 10.25 12.77 4.27
C CYS A 570 10.29 12.44 2.77
N ALA A 571 11.33 12.85 2.06
CA ALA A 571 11.48 12.62 0.62
C ALA A 571 11.97 11.19 0.29
N ALA A 572 12.77 10.59 1.15
CA ALA A 572 13.49 9.35 0.88
C ALA A 572 12.59 8.13 0.54
N PRO A 573 11.45 7.87 1.21
CA PRO A 573 10.62 6.72 0.88
C PRO A 573 10.02 6.78 -0.53
N PHE A 574 9.68 7.96 -1.03
CA PHE A 574 9.16 8.10 -2.39
C PHE A 574 10.25 7.85 -3.45
N ILE A 575 11.45 8.36 -3.22
CA ILE A 575 12.61 8.06 -4.07
C ILE A 575 12.81 6.55 -4.12
N TRP A 576 12.80 5.89 -2.98
CA TRP A 576 12.92 4.44 -2.90
C TRP A 576 11.85 3.71 -3.73
N GLN A 577 10.56 4.12 -3.64
CA GLN A 577 9.49 3.47 -4.42
C GLN A 577 9.72 3.59 -5.93
N ILE A 578 10.12 4.76 -6.40
CA ILE A 578 10.40 5.01 -7.82
C ILE A 578 11.61 4.18 -8.27
N ASP A 579 12.70 4.22 -7.49
CA ASP A 579 13.92 3.49 -7.80
C ASP A 579 13.70 1.98 -7.83
N MET A 580 12.90 1.44 -6.90
CA MET A 580 12.52 0.02 -6.90
C MET A 580 11.68 -0.37 -8.12
N THR A 581 10.71 0.46 -8.48
CA THR A 581 9.87 0.20 -9.66
C THR A 581 10.71 0.22 -10.93
N PHE A 582 11.64 1.15 -11.03
CA PHE A 582 12.58 1.25 -12.14
C PHE A 582 13.55 0.05 -12.19
N LEU A 583 14.07 -0.36 -11.04
CA LEU A 583 14.98 -1.48 -10.91
C LEU A 583 14.36 -2.79 -11.41
N VAL A 584 13.11 -3.07 -11.01
CA VAL A 584 12.36 -4.24 -11.50
C VAL A 584 12.18 -4.19 -13.00
N ARG A 585 11.86 -3.02 -13.54
CA ARG A 585 11.67 -2.84 -14.97
C ARG A 585 12.94 -3.14 -15.77
N PHE A 586 14.08 -2.64 -15.32
CA PHE A 586 15.34 -2.80 -16.05
C PHE A 586 15.91 -4.20 -15.96
N TYR A 587 15.76 -4.86 -14.81
CA TYR A 587 16.43 -6.09 -14.49
C TYR A 587 15.52 -7.31 -14.35
N GLY A 588 14.21 -7.09 -14.24
CA GLY A 588 13.20 -8.14 -14.14
C GLY A 588 12.68 -8.66 -15.47
N THR A 589 13.23 -8.21 -16.59
CA THR A 589 12.74 -8.54 -17.95
C THR A 589 12.72 -10.04 -18.29
N GLY A 590 13.43 -10.88 -17.55
CA GLY A 590 13.37 -12.34 -17.71
C GLY A 590 12.06 -12.99 -17.27
N LEU A 591 11.17 -12.25 -16.62
CA LEU A 591 9.91 -12.75 -16.06
C LEU A 591 8.66 -12.26 -16.82
N GLY A 592 8.82 -11.68 -18.02
CA GLY A 592 7.67 -11.28 -18.85
C GLY A 592 6.96 -10.02 -18.35
N GLY A 593 7.69 -8.93 -18.17
CA GLY A 593 7.11 -7.65 -17.82
C GLY A 593 6.73 -6.82 -19.04
N TYR A 594 5.62 -6.09 -18.95
CA TYR A 594 5.17 -5.16 -19.96
C TYR A 594 5.15 -3.73 -19.41
N SER A 595 5.80 -2.81 -20.13
CA SER A 595 5.75 -1.39 -19.80
C SER A 595 4.59 -0.72 -20.52
N PHE A 596 3.64 -0.13 -19.82
CA PHE A 596 2.52 0.62 -20.41
C PHE A 596 2.98 1.78 -21.26
N TRP A 597 4.10 2.31 -20.88
CA TRP A 597 4.38 3.58 -21.31
C TRP A 597 5.65 3.85 -21.74
N ILE A 598 6.09 4.24 -22.25
CA ILE A 598 7.23 5.07 -22.48
C ILE A 598 8.27 4.31 -23.27
N PRO A 599 7.86 3.92 -24.48
CA PRO A 599 8.86 3.78 -25.54
C PRO A 599 9.79 5.01 -25.60
N VAL A 600 9.27 6.22 -25.29
CA VAL A 600 10.05 7.46 -25.28
C VAL A 600 11.13 7.46 -24.20
N MET A 601 10.78 7.17 -22.94
CA MET A 601 11.80 7.15 -21.89
C MET A 601 12.80 6.01 -22.06
N LEU A 602 12.35 4.82 -22.45
CA LEU A 602 13.25 3.69 -22.70
C LEU A 602 14.21 3.96 -23.84
N LYS A 603 13.73 4.53 -24.95
CA LYS A 603 14.61 4.89 -26.04
C LYS A 603 15.51 6.08 -25.71
N THR A 604 15.01 7.07 -24.99
CA THR A 604 15.83 8.20 -24.56
C THR A 604 16.95 7.76 -23.65
N PHE A 605 16.65 6.89 -22.66
CA PHE A 605 17.67 6.32 -21.79
C PHE A 605 18.54 5.27 -22.52
N GLY A 606 17.98 4.48 -23.43
CA GLY A 606 18.75 3.53 -24.24
C GLY A 606 19.62 4.18 -25.32
N PHE A 607 19.45 5.47 -25.62
CA PHE A 607 20.38 6.23 -26.46
C PHE A 607 21.50 6.87 -25.65
N ILE A 608 21.33 6.99 -24.34
CA ILE A 608 22.36 7.53 -23.44
C ILE A 608 23.30 6.41 -22.95
N PHE A 609 22.86 5.17 -23.04
CA PHE A 609 23.55 3.95 -22.64
C PHE A 609 23.51 2.90 -23.76
#